data_2f9d67f241bf45bd39c63db71c8c69a9
#
_entry.id   2f9d67f241bf45bd39c63db71c8c69a9
#
_cell.length_a   1.000
_cell.length_b   1.000
_cell.length_c   1.000
_cell.angle_alpha   90.00
_cell.angle_beta   90.00
_cell.angle_gamma   90.00
#
_symmetry.space_group_name_H-M   'P 1'
#
loop_
_entity.id
_entity.type
_entity.pdbx_description
1 polymer ?
#
loop_
_entity_poly.entity_id
_entity_poly.type
_entity_poly.pdbx_seq_one_letter_code
_entity_poly.pdbx_strand_id
1 'polypeptide(L)'
;PDVATFEISDLGVYKETDMLENLSQEKYGAEDISKDMIPYVDELSRDKEGDIRGLSWQSTPGGFWYKKALAKEYLGTDDPDELAAMLSDWDKIVEVGKQVYEKSDGKIALLDDVESVLQLYASYKGQPWVDDNNHIISDDYMLEMYKMMETVVSNKVDAEADMWSAGWTSGMYSKDMFILTCLPTWGLNFCIKPGIPDDEMDKAANTWGYMQAPIPYQNGGTWYGMYSNSKNKDAAWAWIKTMTSNVDYLVNGLADTWGDFPGYIPAIEKCIEEGHTDIVTGDQQTSMKQRKKLKVIQ
;
A
#
# COMPACT_ATOMS: atom_id res chain seq x y z
N PRO A 1 -0.80 15.29 -24.70
CA PRO A 1 -1.25 15.70 -23.37
C PRO A 1 -0.25 16.66 -22.75
N ASP A 2 -0.68 17.49 -21.80
CA ASP A 2 0.19 18.42 -21.07
C ASP A 2 0.64 17.82 -19.75
N VAL A 3 -0.22 17.00 -19.14
CA VAL A 3 0.03 16.20 -17.93
C VAL A 3 -0.34 14.75 -18.23
N ALA A 4 0.41 13.82 -17.65
CA ALA A 4 0.11 12.41 -17.65
C ALA A 4 0.22 11.84 -16.23
N THR A 5 -0.58 10.81 -15.96
CA THR A 5 -0.49 10.04 -14.73
C THR A 5 0.35 8.80 -14.97
N PHE A 6 1.15 8.46 -13.98
CA PHE A 6 2.01 7.30 -13.99
C PHE A 6 1.80 6.49 -12.72
N GLU A 7 1.62 5.23 -12.89
CA GLU A 7 1.79 4.25 -11.83
C GLU A 7 3.29 4.11 -11.52
N ILE A 8 3.65 3.64 -10.34
CA ILE A 8 5.06 3.56 -9.91
C ILE A 8 5.95 2.80 -10.89
N SER A 9 5.44 1.72 -11.49
CA SER A 9 6.16 0.92 -12.48
C SER A 9 6.47 1.71 -13.75
N ASP A 10 5.51 2.52 -14.19
CA ASP A 10 5.65 3.34 -15.39
C ASP A 10 6.56 4.54 -15.13
N LEU A 11 6.39 5.20 -13.98
CA LEU A 11 7.23 6.34 -13.61
C LEU A 11 8.70 5.99 -13.62
N GLY A 12 9.06 4.80 -13.10
CA GLY A 12 10.44 4.31 -13.09
C GLY A 12 11.11 4.31 -14.46
N VAL A 13 10.33 4.08 -15.52
CA VAL A 13 10.82 4.13 -16.90
C VAL A 13 10.87 5.57 -17.43
N TYR A 14 9.78 6.32 -17.27
CA TYR A 14 9.63 7.63 -17.93
C TYR A 14 10.43 8.75 -17.26
N LYS A 15 10.68 8.67 -15.96
CA LYS A 15 11.47 9.68 -15.24
C LYS A 15 12.94 9.76 -15.70
N GLU A 16 13.47 8.67 -16.25
CA GLU A 16 14.82 8.61 -16.79
C GLU A 16 14.91 9.06 -18.25
N THR A 17 13.82 9.60 -18.80
CA THR A 17 13.75 10.06 -20.20
C THR A 17 13.53 11.57 -20.28
N ASP A 18 13.75 12.13 -21.49
CA ASP A 18 13.44 13.55 -21.78
C ASP A 18 11.93 13.84 -21.92
N MET A 19 11.07 12.84 -21.70
CA MET A 19 9.62 12.99 -21.85
C MET A 19 9.00 13.88 -20.77
N LEU A 20 9.53 13.78 -19.55
CA LEU A 20 9.01 14.54 -18.42
C LEU A 20 9.84 15.80 -18.18
N GLU A 21 9.14 16.90 -17.92
CA GLU A 21 9.75 18.15 -17.52
C GLU A 21 10.47 18.00 -16.19
N ASN A 22 11.63 18.66 -16.07
CA ASN A 22 12.33 18.81 -14.80
C ASN A 22 11.60 19.81 -13.91
N LEU A 23 10.92 19.32 -12.88
CA LEU A 23 10.16 20.13 -11.94
C LEU A 23 11.03 20.75 -10.83
N SER A 24 12.29 20.32 -10.68
CA SER A 24 13.25 20.91 -9.74
C SER A 24 13.70 22.33 -10.14
N GLN A 25 13.37 22.78 -11.36
CA GLN A 25 13.65 24.16 -11.77
C GLN A 25 12.96 25.16 -10.83
N GLU A 26 13.68 26.19 -10.40
CA GLU A 26 13.23 27.20 -9.42
C GLU A 26 11.84 27.78 -9.73
N LYS A 27 11.54 27.98 -11.02
CA LYS A 27 10.24 28.54 -11.48
C LYS A 27 9.01 27.72 -11.04
N TYR A 28 9.18 26.42 -10.75
CA TYR A 28 8.08 25.57 -10.32
C TYR A 28 7.94 25.53 -8.79
N GLY A 29 9.02 25.66 -8.04
CA GLY A 29 8.99 25.53 -6.57
C GLY A 29 8.62 24.14 -6.09
N ALA A 30 8.85 23.11 -6.91
CA ALA A 30 8.50 21.72 -6.56
C ALA A 30 9.37 21.20 -5.41
N GLU A 31 10.60 21.65 -5.29
CA GLU A 31 11.50 21.27 -4.18
C GLU A 31 10.93 21.70 -2.80
N ASP A 32 10.19 22.80 -2.72
CA ASP A 32 9.56 23.21 -1.46
C ASP A 32 8.35 22.33 -1.12
N ILE A 33 7.63 21.85 -2.13
CA ILE A 33 6.53 20.89 -1.94
C ILE A 33 7.11 19.54 -1.51
N SER A 34 8.17 19.10 -2.15
CA SER A 34 8.84 17.83 -1.94
C SER A 34 9.34 17.63 -0.51
N LYS A 35 9.82 18.70 0.16
CA LYS A 35 10.25 18.67 1.57
C LYS A 35 9.14 18.25 2.54
N ASP A 36 7.90 18.49 2.18
CA ASP A 36 6.73 18.14 2.96
C ASP A 36 6.03 16.87 2.45
N MET A 37 6.62 16.17 1.47
CA MET A 37 6.16 14.84 1.04
C MET A 37 6.66 13.75 1.99
N ILE A 38 5.96 12.62 2.01
CA ILE A 38 6.49 11.41 2.65
C ILE A 38 7.80 11.03 1.95
N PRO A 39 8.89 10.71 2.68
CA PRO A 39 10.23 10.54 2.11
C PRO A 39 10.30 9.58 0.92
N TYR A 40 9.69 8.40 1.01
CA TYR A 40 9.73 7.45 -0.10
C TYR A 40 8.95 7.94 -1.34
N VAL A 41 7.89 8.74 -1.12
CA VAL A 41 7.11 9.34 -2.23
C VAL A 41 7.95 10.36 -2.99
N ASP A 42 8.75 11.16 -2.25
CA ASP A 42 9.71 12.08 -2.84
C ASP A 42 10.83 11.33 -3.58
N GLU A 43 11.45 10.34 -2.94
CA GLU A 43 12.53 9.55 -3.53
C GLU A 43 12.12 8.90 -4.87
N LEU A 44 10.92 8.31 -4.92
CA LEU A 44 10.39 7.72 -6.14
C LEU A 44 10.11 8.74 -7.25
N SER A 45 9.88 10.00 -6.89
CA SER A 45 9.64 11.11 -7.83
C SER A 45 10.88 11.56 -8.57
N ARG A 46 12.07 11.22 -8.06
CA ARG A 46 13.35 11.73 -8.56
C ARG A 46 13.99 10.79 -9.57
N ASP A 47 14.61 11.38 -10.59
CA ASP A 47 15.46 10.64 -11.52
C ASP A 47 16.86 10.37 -10.92
N LYS A 48 17.73 9.73 -11.67
CA LYS A 48 19.10 9.39 -11.23
C LYS A 48 20.00 10.61 -10.99
N GLU A 49 19.68 11.78 -11.53
CA GLU A 49 20.33 13.05 -11.26
C GLU A 49 19.78 13.73 -9.98
N GLY A 50 18.71 13.20 -9.41
CA GLY A 50 18.02 13.75 -8.23
C GLY A 50 16.95 14.78 -8.54
N ASP A 51 16.63 15.00 -9.82
CA ASP A 51 15.63 15.96 -10.28
C ASP A 51 14.22 15.37 -10.17
N ILE A 52 13.25 16.17 -9.69
CA ILE A 52 11.84 15.80 -9.60
C ILE A 52 11.24 15.72 -11.02
N ARG A 53 10.70 14.55 -11.39
CA ARG A 53 10.04 14.30 -12.67
C ARG A 53 8.53 14.14 -12.57
N GLY A 54 8.02 13.94 -11.37
CA GLY A 54 6.59 13.90 -11.08
C GLY A 54 6.31 14.14 -9.60
N LEU A 55 5.08 14.46 -9.26
CA LEU A 55 4.63 14.56 -7.88
C LEU A 55 3.43 13.64 -7.66
N SER A 56 3.38 12.99 -6.51
CA SER A 56 2.26 12.11 -6.16
C SER A 56 1.25 12.83 -5.26
N TRP A 57 -0.02 12.52 -5.46
CA TRP A 57 -1.08 12.96 -4.57
C TRP A 57 -1.28 12.01 -3.38
N GLN A 58 -0.84 10.76 -3.52
CA GLN A 58 -1.09 9.71 -2.53
C GLN A 58 0.18 9.11 -1.97
N SER A 59 0.06 8.54 -0.80
CA SER A 59 0.94 7.53 -0.26
C SER A 59 0.19 6.20 -0.17
N THR A 60 0.91 5.10 -0.35
CA THR A 60 0.31 3.77 -0.43
C THR A 60 0.92 2.81 0.59
N PRO A 61 0.94 3.17 1.89
CA PRO A 61 1.37 2.24 2.92
C PRO A 61 0.44 1.04 2.92
N GLY A 62 0.99 -0.12 3.21
CA GLY A 62 0.25 -1.35 3.25
C GLY A 62 0.43 -2.11 4.56
N GLY A 63 -0.35 -3.17 4.68
CA GLY A 63 -0.35 -4.07 5.82
C GLY A 63 -1.25 -5.25 5.55
N PHE A 64 -1.66 -5.93 6.61
CA PHE A 64 -2.63 -7.00 6.47
C PHE A 64 -4.06 -6.48 6.69
N TRP A 65 -4.90 -6.71 5.71
CA TRP A 65 -6.34 -6.65 5.86
C TRP A 65 -6.81 -8.01 6.32
N TYR A 66 -7.72 -8.06 7.30
CA TYR A 66 -8.20 -9.31 7.86
C TYR A 66 -9.71 -9.35 8.02
N LYS A 67 -10.29 -10.55 7.90
CA LYS A 67 -11.70 -10.81 8.14
C LYS A 67 -11.93 -10.94 9.63
N LYS A 68 -12.58 -9.95 10.24
CA LYS A 68 -12.80 -9.85 11.71
C LYS A 68 -13.44 -11.13 12.30
N ALA A 69 -14.48 -11.64 11.65
CA ALA A 69 -15.17 -12.83 12.13
C ALA A 69 -14.28 -14.08 12.17
N LEU A 70 -13.49 -14.30 11.11
CA LEU A 70 -12.56 -15.43 11.04
C LEU A 70 -11.37 -15.24 11.99
N ALA A 71 -10.85 -14.03 12.12
CA ALA A 71 -9.79 -13.72 13.09
C ALA A 71 -10.27 -14.04 14.51
N LYS A 72 -11.46 -13.61 14.88
CA LYS A 72 -12.04 -13.89 16.19
C LYS A 72 -12.26 -15.38 16.44
N GLU A 73 -12.76 -16.11 15.45
CA GLU A 73 -13.02 -17.56 15.55
C GLU A 73 -11.73 -18.39 15.64
N TYR A 74 -10.74 -18.10 14.79
CA TYR A 74 -9.56 -18.95 14.65
C TYR A 74 -8.36 -18.44 15.46
N LEU A 75 -8.21 -17.11 15.62
CA LEU A 75 -7.09 -16.48 16.34
C LEU A 75 -7.49 -16.03 17.77
N GLY A 76 -8.79 -15.98 18.06
CA GLY A 76 -9.31 -15.62 19.40
C GLY A 76 -9.53 -14.13 19.63
N THR A 77 -9.10 -13.28 18.70
CA THR A 77 -9.26 -11.82 18.76
C THR A 77 -9.52 -11.24 17.37
N ASP A 78 -10.18 -10.08 17.34
CA ASP A 78 -10.33 -9.21 16.16
C ASP A 78 -9.73 -7.82 16.41
N ASP A 79 -8.98 -7.67 17.53
CA ASP A 79 -8.24 -6.44 17.82
C ASP A 79 -6.95 -6.35 16.97
N PRO A 80 -6.74 -5.26 16.23
CA PRO A 80 -5.62 -5.13 15.32
C PRO A 80 -4.25 -5.07 16.02
N ASP A 81 -4.16 -4.50 17.23
CA ASP A 81 -2.89 -4.42 17.96
C ASP A 81 -2.51 -5.81 18.54
N GLU A 82 -3.50 -6.58 19.02
CA GLU A 82 -3.29 -7.96 19.48
C GLU A 82 -2.88 -8.88 18.31
N LEU A 83 -3.56 -8.75 17.16
CA LEU A 83 -3.22 -9.52 15.95
C LEU A 83 -1.83 -9.16 15.45
N ALA A 84 -1.46 -7.88 15.39
CA ALA A 84 -0.13 -7.44 14.99
C ALA A 84 0.98 -7.97 15.92
N ALA A 85 0.70 -8.04 17.23
CA ALA A 85 1.63 -8.64 18.19
C ALA A 85 1.76 -10.16 18.02
N MET A 86 0.64 -10.84 17.74
CA MET A 86 0.59 -12.28 17.48
C MET A 86 1.36 -12.67 16.21
N LEU A 87 1.29 -11.84 15.18
CA LEU A 87 1.82 -12.07 13.83
C LEU A 87 3.04 -11.17 13.54
N SER A 88 3.84 -10.87 14.55
CA SER A 88 4.90 -9.86 14.52
C SER A 88 6.14 -10.26 13.69
N ASP A 89 6.26 -11.50 13.33
CA ASP A 89 7.36 -12.06 12.54
C ASP A 89 6.89 -13.29 11.73
N TRP A 90 7.69 -13.67 10.75
CA TRP A 90 7.33 -14.77 9.85
C TRP A 90 7.24 -16.14 10.53
N ASP A 91 8.06 -16.41 11.54
CA ASP A 91 8.01 -17.69 12.26
C ASP A 91 6.66 -17.85 12.96
N LYS A 92 6.18 -16.78 13.59
CA LYS A 92 4.85 -16.76 14.21
C LYS A 92 3.72 -16.86 13.19
N ILE A 93 3.83 -16.17 12.05
CA ILE A 93 2.85 -16.28 10.95
C ILE A 93 2.74 -17.75 10.50
N VAL A 94 3.87 -18.42 10.30
CA VAL A 94 3.88 -19.85 9.93
C VAL A 94 3.28 -20.72 11.02
N GLU A 95 3.65 -20.51 12.28
CA GLU A 95 3.10 -21.28 13.40
C GLU A 95 1.59 -21.12 13.53
N VAL A 96 1.11 -19.88 13.53
CA VAL A 96 -0.33 -19.56 13.63
C VAL A 96 -1.07 -20.08 12.40
N GLY A 97 -0.49 -19.94 11.19
CA GLY A 97 -1.09 -20.45 9.96
C GLY A 97 -1.33 -21.96 9.99
N LYS A 98 -0.36 -22.73 10.48
CA LYS A 98 -0.53 -24.18 10.69
C LYS A 98 -1.66 -24.49 11.66
N GLN A 99 -1.75 -23.76 12.77
CA GLN A 99 -2.83 -23.95 13.75
C GLN A 99 -4.21 -23.62 13.15
N VAL A 100 -4.31 -22.56 12.34
CA VAL A 100 -5.54 -22.21 11.61
C VAL A 100 -5.94 -23.31 10.64
N TYR A 101 -5.00 -23.80 9.85
CA TYR A 101 -5.25 -24.89 8.89
C TYR A 101 -5.74 -26.17 9.59
N GLU A 102 -5.06 -26.59 10.66
CA GLU A 102 -5.47 -27.74 11.46
C GLU A 102 -6.84 -27.54 12.12
N LYS A 103 -7.08 -26.39 12.77
CA LYS A 103 -8.33 -26.09 13.46
C LYS A 103 -9.54 -26.01 12.52
N SER A 104 -9.30 -25.66 11.26
CA SER A 104 -10.34 -25.56 10.24
C SER A 104 -10.57 -26.86 9.45
N ASP A 105 -9.93 -27.97 9.82
CA ASP A 105 -9.92 -29.22 9.05
C ASP A 105 -9.43 -28.99 7.60
N GLY A 106 -8.43 -28.15 7.41
CA GLY A 106 -7.82 -27.82 6.13
C GLY A 106 -8.63 -26.92 5.19
N LYS A 107 -9.63 -26.21 5.71
CA LYS A 107 -10.54 -25.38 4.90
C LYS A 107 -10.12 -23.93 4.82
N ILE A 108 -9.40 -23.43 5.81
CA ILE A 108 -9.02 -22.03 5.93
C ILE A 108 -7.52 -21.91 6.07
N ALA A 109 -6.91 -21.09 5.23
CA ALA A 109 -5.52 -20.67 5.37
C ALA A 109 -5.42 -19.33 6.12
N LEU A 110 -4.24 -19.01 6.65
CA LEU A 110 -4.03 -17.72 7.29
C LEU A 110 -3.88 -16.63 6.25
N LEU A 111 -3.06 -16.84 5.21
CA LEU A 111 -2.82 -15.92 4.11
C LEU A 111 -3.64 -16.29 2.87
N ASP A 112 -3.93 -15.30 2.03
CA ASP A 112 -4.57 -15.46 0.74
C ASP A 112 -3.66 -16.19 -0.27
N ASP A 113 -2.42 -15.69 -0.41
CA ASP A 113 -1.44 -16.21 -1.36
C ASP A 113 0.00 -15.99 -0.87
N VAL A 114 0.91 -16.81 -1.33
CA VAL A 114 2.36 -16.68 -1.08
C VAL A 114 2.94 -15.38 -1.64
N GLU A 115 2.29 -14.75 -2.60
CA GLU A 115 2.68 -13.46 -3.15
C GLU A 115 2.67 -12.35 -2.09
N SER A 116 1.88 -12.49 -1.02
CA SER A 116 1.95 -11.59 0.15
C SER A 116 3.36 -11.56 0.78
N VAL A 117 4.07 -12.70 0.82
CA VAL A 117 5.47 -12.76 1.27
C VAL A 117 6.37 -11.99 0.32
N LEU A 118 6.24 -12.27 -0.99
CA LEU A 118 7.02 -11.60 -2.03
C LEU A 118 6.87 -10.08 -1.95
N GLN A 119 5.64 -9.59 -1.84
CA GLN A 119 5.37 -8.14 -1.80
C GLN A 119 6.01 -7.46 -0.59
N LEU A 120 5.90 -8.05 0.58
CA LEU A 120 6.49 -7.53 1.80
C LEU A 120 8.02 -7.48 1.71
N TYR A 121 8.65 -8.57 1.29
CA TYR A 121 10.10 -8.59 1.12
C TYR A 121 10.57 -7.66 0.00
N ALA A 122 9.86 -7.61 -1.13
CA ALA A 122 10.21 -6.75 -2.26
C ALA A 122 10.17 -5.27 -1.88
N SER A 123 9.18 -4.85 -1.10
CA SER A 123 9.05 -3.46 -0.63
C SER A 123 10.15 -3.04 0.33
N TYR A 124 10.66 -3.97 1.14
CA TYR A 124 11.63 -3.66 2.20
C TYR A 124 13.08 -3.87 1.80
N LYS A 125 13.36 -4.37 0.62
CA LYS A 125 14.73 -4.76 0.22
C LYS A 125 15.77 -3.63 0.41
N GLY A 126 15.38 -2.37 0.25
CA GLY A 126 16.25 -1.20 0.46
C GLY A 126 17.47 -1.11 -0.48
N GLN A 127 17.55 -2.01 -1.45
CA GLN A 127 18.61 -2.09 -2.47
C GLN A 127 18.02 -2.45 -3.83
N PRO A 128 18.65 -2.03 -4.94
CA PRO A 128 18.22 -2.40 -6.27
C PRO A 128 18.17 -3.92 -6.47
N TRP A 129 17.27 -4.39 -7.34
CA TRP A 129 17.21 -5.79 -7.77
C TRP A 129 18.26 -6.13 -8.84
N VAL A 130 18.77 -5.11 -9.50
CA VAL A 130 19.80 -5.23 -10.55
C VAL A 130 20.93 -4.25 -10.26
N ASP A 131 22.15 -4.63 -10.64
CA ASP A 131 23.32 -3.77 -10.60
C ASP A 131 23.38 -2.81 -11.81
N ASP A 132 24.38 -1.93 -11.82
CA ASP A 132 24.60 -0.96 -12.92
C ASP A 132 24.89 -1.64 -14.29
N ASN A 133 25.15 -2.94 -14.31
CA ASN A 133 25.37 -3.73 -15.52
C ASN A 133 24.14 -4.56 -15.92
N ASN A 134 22.99 -4.33 -15.29
CA ASN A 134 21.74 -5.08 -15.44
C ASN A 134 21.83 -6.57 -15.03
N HIS A 135 22.75 -6.92 -14.14
CA HIS A 135 22.74 -8.25 -13.55
C HIS A 135 21.84 -8.30 -12.31
N ILE A 136 21.10 -9.39 -12.16
CA ILE A 136 20.29 -9.62 -10.96
C ILE A 136 21.24 -9.74 -9.75
N ILE A 137 20.97 -8.93 -8.73
CA ILE A 137 21.65 -9.01 -7.44
C ILE A 137 21.00 -10.15 -6.65
N SER A 138 21.66 -11.31 -6.66
CA SER A 138 21.28 -12.44 -5.82
C SER A 138 22.03 -12.34 -4.49
N ASP A 139 21.32 -12.05 -3.43
CA ASP A 139 21.84 -11.85 -2.08
C ASP A 139 21.12 -12.76 -1.07
N ASP A 140 21.62 -12.77 0.17
CA ASP A 140 21.05 -13.58 1.25
C ASP A 140 19.60 -13.17 1.55
N TYR A 141 19.23 -11.91 1.33
CA TYR A 141 17.87 -11.42 1.51
C TYR A 141 16.89 -12.04 0.52
N MET A 142 17.27 -12.12 -0.76
CA MET A 142 16.45 -12.83 -1.76
C MET A 142 16.32 -14.32 -1.43
N LEU A 143 17.42 -14.94 -0.98
CA LEU A 143 17.38 -16.35 -0.60
C LEU A 143 16.46 -16.59 0.61
N GLU A 144 16.48 -15.69 1.58
CA GLU A 144 15.57 -15.73 2.74
C GLU A 144 14.10 -15.60 2.29
N MET A 145 13.80 -14.65 1.42
CA MET A 145 12.47 -14.48 0.84
C MET A 145 11.96 -15.78 0.19
N TYR A 146 12.75 -16.39 -0.70
CA TYR A 146 12.34 -17.63 -1.37
C TYR A 146 12.16 -18.79 -0.39
N LYS A 147 13.02 -18.93 0.61
CA LYS A 147 12.86 -19.93 1.67
C LYS A 147 11.60 -19.71 2.48
N MET A 148 11.25 -18.45 2.75
CA MET A 148 10.01 -18.15 3.45
C MET A 148 8.79 -18.46 2.58
N MET A 149 8.80 -18.14 1.30
CA MET A 149 7.75 -18.52 0.36
C MET A 149 7.57 -20.06 0.33
N GLU A 150 8.66 -20.82 0.21
CA GLU A 150 8.63 -22.30 0.29
C GLU A 150 8.04 -22.77 1.62
N THR A 151 8.40 -22.14 2.72
CA THR A 151 7.91 -22.47 4.06
C THR A 151 6.41 -22.22 4.19
N VAL A 152 5.91 -21.11 3.70
CA VAL A 152 4.49 -20.75 3.70
C VAL A 152 3.67 -21.79 2.92
N VAL A 153 4.07 -22.10 1.69
CA VAL A 153 3.38 -23.06 0.81
C VAL A 153 3.44 -24.48 1.39
N SER A 154 4.63 -24.94 1.80
CA SER A 154 4.79 -26.33 2.31
C SER A 154 4.02 -26.59 3.59
N ASN A 155 3.74 -25.55 4.37
CA ASN A 155 2.99 -25.66 5.62
C ASN A 155 1.50 -25.29 5.48
N LYS A 156 1.01 -25.05 4.25
CA LYS A 156 -0.40 -24.71 3.98
C LYS A 156 -0.86 -23.46 4.72
N VAL A 157 0.02 -22.47 4.83
CA VAL A 157 -0.27 -21.20 5.48
C VAL A 157 -1.04 -20.26 4.55
N ASP A 158 -0.91 -20.45 3.22
CA ASP A 158 -1.63 -19.72 2.17
C ASP A 158 -2.75 -20.56 1.54
N ALA A 159 -3.72 -19.87 0.96
CA ALA A 159 -4.89 -20.47 0.31
C ALA A 159 -4.64 -20.81 -1.17
N GLU A 160 -3.44 -20.57 -1.70
CA GLU A 160 -3.10 -20.72 -3.11
C GLU A 160 -4.08 -19.95 -4.03
N ALA A 161 -4.53 -18.77 -3.56
CA ALA A 161 -5.45 -17.91 -4.28
C ALA A 161 -4.68 -16.79 -4.98
N ASP A 162 -4.16 -17.11 -6.17
CA ASP A 162 -3.33 -16.19 -6.97
C ASP A 162 -3.94 -14.78 -7.02
N MET A 163 -3.18 -13.78 -6.61
CA MET A 163 -3.63 -12.39 -6.59
C MET A 163 -4.19 -11.96 -7.95
N TRP A 164 -5.28 -11.20 -7.93
CA TRP A 164 -6.04 -10.76 -9.12
C TRP A 164 -6.79 -11.86 -9.87
N SER A 165 -6.71 -13.13 -9.45
CA SER A 165 -7.54 -14.19 -10.03
C SER A 165 -9.01 -14.06 -9.61
N ALA A 166 -9.88 -14.75 -10.33
CA ALA A 166 -11.30 -14.85 -9.94
C ALA A 166 -11.46 -15.58 -8.58
N GLY A 167 -10.57 -16.55 -8.28
CA GLY A 167 -10.53 -17.26 -7.01
C GLY A 167 -10.21 -16.31 -5.85
N TRP A 168 -9.17 -15.50 -5.99
CA TRP A 168 -8.79 -14.49 -5.01
C TRP A 168 -9.90 -13.45 -4.79
N THR A 169 -10.47 -12.93 -5.89
CA THR A 169 -11.59 -11.98 -5.81
C THR A 169 -12.78 -12.57 -5.06
N SER A 170 -13.18 -13.81 -5.37
CA SER A 170 -14.27 -14.48 -4.63
C SER A 170 -13.88 -14.78 -3.19
N GLY A 171 -12.60 -15.04 -2.93
CA GLY A 171 -12.04 -15.21 -1.59
C GLY A 171 -12.23 -13.99 -0.70
N MET A 172 -12.28 -12.77 -1.25
CA MET A 172 -12.56 -11.55 -0.47
C MET A 172 -13.92 -11.61 0.23
N TYR A 173 -14.89 -12.33 -0.32
CA TYR A 173 -16.24 -12.46 0.26
C TYR A 173 -16.49 -13.81 0.94
N SER A 174 -15.67 -14.80 0.60
CA SER A 174 -15.81 -16.13 1.16
C SER A 174 -15.61 -16.10 2.68
N LYS A 175 -16.37 -16.95 3.37
CA LYS A 175 -16.26 -17.13 4.82
C LYS A 175 -15.33 -18.29 5.18
N ASP A 176 -14.66 -18.91 4.20
CA ASP A 176 -14.02 -20.20 4.37
C ASP A 176 -12.77 -20.41 3.48
N MET A 177 -12.05 -19.36 3.10
CA MET A 177 -10.85 -19.51 2.27
C MET A 177 -9.59 -19.04 2.99
N PHE A 178 -9.51 -17.77 3.34
CA PHE A 178 -8.36 -17.19 4.05
C PHE A 178 -8.80 -16.11 5.05
N ILE A 179 -7.92 -15.80 6.00
CA ILE A 179 -8.16 -14.78 7.03
C ILE A 179 -7.55 -13.43 6.62
N LEU A 180 -6.32 -13.42 6.12
CA LEU A 180 -5.51 -12.23 5.83
C LEU A 180 -5.24 -12.08 4.34
N THR A 181 -5.14 -10.83 3.89
CA THR A 181 -4.58 -10.44 2.58
C THR A 181 -3.63 -9.26 2.75
N CYS A 182 -2.51 -9.26 2.04
CA CYS A 182 -1.55 -8.15 2.07
C CYS A 182 -1.92 -7.13 1.01
N LEU A 183 -2.47 -6.00 1.41
CA LEU A 183 -2.85 -4.92 0.50
C LEU A 183 -2.47 -3.55 1.06
N PRO A 184 -2.14 -2.59 0.20
CA PRO A 184 -2.00 -1.19 0.59
C PRO A 184 -3.37 -0.55 0.83
N THR A 185 -3.37 0.72 1.20
CA THR A 185 -4.58 1.48 1.54
C THR A 185 -5.65 1.46 0.45
N TRP A 186 -5.25 1.56 -0.82
CA TRP A 186 -6.18 1.51 -1.95
C TRP A 186 -6.87 0.14 -2.12
N GLY A 187 -6.29 -0.92 -1.56
CA GLY A 187 -6.84 -2.28 -1.66
C GLY A 187 -8.26 -2.41 -1.15
N LEU A 188 -8.64 -1.59 -0.18
CA LEU A 188 -10.01 -1.51 0.29
C LEU A 188 -10.99 -1.15 -0.82
N ASN A 189 -10.72 -0.09 -1.57
CA ASN A 189 -11.64 0.43 -2.58
C ASN A 189 -11.61 -0.36 -3.88
N PHE A 190 -10.46 -0.95 -4.22
CA PHE A 190 -10.26 -1.61 -5.51
C PHE A 190 -10.32 -3.14 -5.45
N CYS A 191 -10.09 -3.74 -4.27
CA CYS A 191 -10.07 -5.19 -4.12
C CYS A 191 -11.17 -5.71 -3.21
N ILE A 192 -11.38 -5.09 -2.06
CA ILE A 192 -12.33 -5.58 -1.06
C ILE A 192 -13.77 -5.11 -1.37
N LYS A 193 -14.01 -3.80 -1.47
CA LYS A 193 -15.35 -3.24 -1.72
C LYS A 193 -16.03 -3.73 -3.01
N PRO A 194 -15.34 -3.83 -4.17
CA PRO A 194 -16.02 -4.19 -5.42
C PRO A 194 -16.79 -5.50 -5.41
N GLY A 195 -16.53 -6.34 -4.46
CA GLY A 195 -17.24 -7.55 -4.35
C GLY A 195 -18.21 -7.67 -3.22
N ILE A 196 -18.38 -6.64 -2.48
CA ILE A 196 -19.43 -6.60 -1.47
C ILE A 196 -20.70 -6.14 -2.16
N PRO A 197 -21.80 -6.90 -2.07
CA PRO A 197 -23.08 -6.46 -2.60
C PRO A 197 -23.47 -5.08 -2.02
N ASP A 198 -24.07 -4.22 -2.85
CA ASP A 198 -24.42 -2.84 -2.45
C ASP A 198 -25.30 -2.77 -1.19
N ASP A 199 -26.17 -3.76 -1.01
CA ASP A 199 -27.06 -3.88 0.16
C ASP A 199 -26.34 -4.43 1.41
N GLU A 200 -25.08 -4.85 1.27
CA GLU A 200 -24.23 -5.32 2.36
C GLU A 200 -23.05 -4.39 2.64
N MET A 201 -22.89 -3.30 1.90
CA MET A 201 -21.76 -2.38 2.00
C MET A 201 -21.57 -1.83 3.41
N ASP A 202 -22.64 -1.47 4.08
CA ASP A 202 -22.62 -1.00 5.49
C ASP A 202 -22.14 -2.10 6.47
N LYS A 203 -22.31 -3.37 6.10
CA LYS A 203 -21.83 -4.50 6.90
C LYS A 203 -20.35 -4.81 6.64
N ALA A 204 -19.84 -4.47 5.48
CA ALA A 204 -18.45 -4.67 5.12
C ALA A 204 -17.50 -3.88 6.01
N ALA A 205 -17.89 -2.69 6.40
CA ALA A 205 -17.15 -1.87 7.37
C ALA A 205 -16.86 -2.62 8.68
N ASN A 206 -17.75 -3.55 9.06
CA ASN A 206 -17.62 -4.38 10.26
C ASN A 206 -17.03 -5.76 9.99
N THR A 207 -16.77 -6.13 8.71
CA THR A 207 -16.28 -7.45 8.33
C THR A 207 -14.77 -7.49 8.16
N TRP A 208 -14.16 -6.36 7.81
CA TRP A 208 -12.72 -6.25 7.61
C TRP A 208 -12.07 -5.34 8.64
N GLY A 209 -10.87 -5.70 9.06
CA GLY A 209 -9.97 -4.89 9.85
C GLY A 209 -8.64 -4.72 9.14
N TYR A 210 -7.82 -3.80 9.62
CA TYR A 210 -6.48 -3.54 9.10
C TYR A 210 -5.47 -3.54 10.24
N MET A 211 -4.34 -4.21 10.04
CA MET A 211 -3.25 -4.25 11.00
C MET A 211 -1.90 -4.08 10.32
N GLN A 212 -0.90 -3.70 11.09
CA GLN A 212 0.47 -3.60 10.61
C GLN A 212 1.01 -4.99 10.25
N ALA A 213 1.67 -5.09 9.08
CA ALA A 213 2.44 -6.26 8.70
C ALA A 213 3.79 -6.32 9.46
N PRO A 214 4.45 -7.49 9.55
CA PRO A 214 5.72 -7.64 10.26
C PRO A 214 6.87 -6.83 9.63
N ILE A 215 6.77 -6.54 8.35
CA ILE A 215 7.72 -5.74 7.58
C ILE A 215 7.00 -4.51 7.03
N PRO A 216 7.59 -3.31 7.09
CA PRO A 216 7.03 -2.13 6.41
C PRO A 216 6.79 -2.41 4.94
N TYR A 217 5.63 -2.01 4.45
CA TYR A 217 5.19 -2.32 3.10
C TYR A 217 4.56 -1.09 2.44
N GLN A 218 4.84 -0.92 1.18
CA GLN A 218 4.17 0.03 0.31
C GLN A 218 4.03 -0.57 -1.09
N ASN A 219 2.93 -0.31 -1.77
CA ASN A 219 2.75 -0.77 -3.14
C ASN A 219 1.83 0.17 -3.91
N GLY A 220 2.21 0.43 -5.18
CA GLY A 220 1.49 1.32 -6.05
C GLY A 220 1.79 2.79 -5.78
N GLY A 221 0.88 3.64 -6.16
CA GLY A 221 0.97 5.09 -6.11
C GLY A 221 0.84 5.69 -7.49
N THR A 222 0.31 6.92 -7.53
CA THR A 222 0.04 7.63 -8.78
C THR A 222 0.76 8.96 -8.77
N TRP A 223 1.62 9.17 -9.76
CA TRP A 223 2.38 10.41 -9.97
C TRP A 223 1.84 11.18 -11.16
N TYR A 224 1.89 12.49 -11.07
CA TYR A 224 1.58 13.41 -12.16
C TYR A 224 2.88 13.97 -12.72
N GLY A 225 3.19 13.64 -13.97
CA GLY A 225 4.32 14.19 -14.72
C GLY A 225 3.84 15.21 -15.77
N MET A 226 4.62 16.26 -15.97
CA MET A 226 4.38 17.24 -17.02
C MET A 226 5.16 16.86 -18.27
N TYR A 227 4.51 16.90 -19.43
CA TYR A 227 5.21 16.65 -20.69
C TYR A 227 6.19 17.78 -21.03
N SER A 228 7.45 17.45 -21.26
CA SER A 228 8.55 18.42 -21.47
C SER A 228 8.32 19.39 -22.65
N ASN A 229 7.62 18.94 -23.71
CA ASN A 229 7.27 19.76 -24.87
C ASN A 229 5.88 20.39 -24.80
N SER A 230 5.22 20.37 -23.64
CA SER A 230 3.92 21.06 -23.46
C SER A 230 4.06 22.54 -23.80
N LYS A 231 3.04 23.06 -24.45
CA LYS A 231 2.89 24.51 -24.71
C LYS A 231 2.11 25.22 -23.58
N ASN A 232 1.58 24.47 -22.63
CA ASN A 232 0.72 24.93 -21.56
C ASN A 232 1.35 24.68 -20.18
N LYS A 233 2.68 24.80 -20.05
CA LYS A 233 3.42 24.39 -18.85
C LYS A 233 2.93 25.07 -17.57
N ASP A 234 2.56 26.36 -17.63
CA ASP A 234 2.07 27.08 -16.45
C ASP A 234 0.74 26.51 -15.94
N ALA A 235 -0.18 26.20 -16.85
CA ALA A 235 -1.47 25.60 -16.51
C ALA A 235 -1.29 24.15 -16.02
N ALA A 236 -0.42 23.38 -16.67
CA ALA A 236 -0.08 22.03 -16.27
C ALA A 236 0.53 21.99 -14.85
N TRP A 237 1.45 22.90 -14.58
CA TRP A 237 2.04 23.03 -13.26
C TRP A 237 1.03 23.45 -12.19
N ALA A 238 0.20 24.44 -12.46
CA ALA A 238 -0.85 24.87 -11.53
C ALA A 238 -1.78 23.70 -11.17
N TRP A 239 -2.12 22.88 -12.15
CA TRP A 239 -2.93 21.67 -11.93
C TRP A 239 -2.19 20.63 -11.07
N ILE A 240 -0.96 20.26 -11.43
CA ILE A 240 -0.15 19.29 -10.66
C ILE A 240 -0.02 19.76 -9.21
N LYS A 241 0.37 21.03 -9.00
CA LYS A 241 0.51 21.61 -7.67
C LYS A 241 -0.78 21.51 -6.86
N THR A 242 -1.92 21.82 -7.46
CA THR A 242 -3.22 21.73 -6.78
C THR A 242 -3.53 20.29 -6.38
N MET A 243 -3.32 19.34 -7.28
CA MET A 243 -3.63 17.93 -7.06
C MET A 243 -2.73 17.27 -6.02
N THR A 244 -1.51 17.79 -5.80
CA THR A 244 -0.50 17.11 -4.97
C THR A 244 -0.16 17.81 -3.66
N SER A 245 -0.48 19.12 -3.52
CA SER A 245 -0.11 19.91 -2.34
C SER A 245 -1.18 20.84 -1.81
N ASN A 246 -2.36 20.90 -2.44
CA ASN A 246 -3.47 21.67 -1.87
C ASN A 246 -4.12 20.86 -0.74
N VAL A 247 -3.90 21.29 0.50
CA VAL A 247 -4.36 20.59 1.70
C VAL A 247 -5.87 20.37 1.70
N ASP A 248 -6.67 21.41 1.37
CA ASP A 248 -8.13 21.28 1.38
C ASP A 248 -8.63 20.30 0.33
N TYR A 249 -8.02 20.28 -0.85
CA TYR A 249 -8.33 19.30 -1.89
C TYR A 249 -7.96 17.88 -1.47
N LEU A 250 -6.77 17.68 -0.90
CA LEU A 250 -6.29 16.37 -0.47
C LEU A 250 -7.12 15.81 0.69
N VAL A 251 -7.57 16.65 1.60
CA VAL A 251 -8.41 16.22 2.74
C VAL A 251 -9.83 15.92 2.29
N ASN A 252 -10.51 16.89 1.70
CA ASN A 252 -11.94 16.77 1.40
C ASN A 252 -12.24 16.03 0.09
N GLY A 253 -11.32 16.09 -0.88
CA GLY A 253 -11.49 15.45 -2.19
C GLY A 253 -11.01 14.02 -2.23
N LEU A 254 -9.91 13.71 -1.54
CA LEU A 254 -9.28 12.40 -1.61
C LEU A 254 -9.49 11.56 -0.36
N ALA A 255 -9.12 12.06 0.81
CA ALA A 255 -9.21 11.28 2.03
C ALA A 255 -10.68 10.97 2.39
N ASP A 256 -11.58 11.95 2.27
CA ASP A 256 -13.00 11.77 2.58
C ASP A 256 -13.76 10.98 1.51
N THR A 257 -13.46 11.27 0.23
CA THR A 257 -14.25 10.69 -0.87
C THR A 257 -13.77 9.31 -1.26
N TRP A 258 -12.44 9.11 -1.27
CA TRP A 258 -11.82 7.89 -1.77
C TRP A 258 -11.26 6.99 -0.66
N GLY A 259 -11.14 7.50 0.59
CA GLY A 259 -10.55 6.75 1.69
C GLY A 259 -9.07 6.43 1.49
N ASP A 260 -8.37 7.20 0.67
CA ASP A 260 -6.96 6.99 0.37
C ASP A 260 -6.06 8.00 1.10
N PHE A 261 -4.77 7.72 1.21
CA PHE A 261 -3.85 8.51 1.99
C PHE A 261 -3.10 9.53 1.14
N PRO A 262 -3.16 10.83 1.52
CA PRO A 262 -2.32 11.84 0.88
C PRO A 262 -0.83 11.52 1.00
N GLY A 263 -0.04 11.86 -0.02
CA GLY A 263 1.42 11.83 0.01
C GLY A 263 2.03 13.06 0.68
N TYR A 264 1.24 14.11 0.92
CA TYR A 264 1.65 15.41 1.45
C TYR A 264 1.40 15.49 2.96
N ILE A 265 2.46 15.63 3.75
CA ILE A 265 2.42 15.57 5.22
C ILE A 265 1.44 16.58 5.85
N PRO A 266 1.36 17.86 5.40
CA PRO A 266 0.38 18.80 5.96
C PRO A 266 -1.07 18.36 5.77
N ALA A 267 -1.39 17.65 4.69
CA ALA A 267 -2.73 17.09 4.49
C ALA A 267 -2.99 15.91 5.42
N ILE A 268 -2.01 15.06 5.65
CA ILE A 268 -2.11 13.95 6.62
C ILE A 268 -2.34 14.49 8.03
N GLU A 269 -1.61 15.54 8.42
CA GLU A 269 -1.75 16.17 9.73
C GLU A 269 -3.17 16.72 9.92
N LYS A 270 -3.68 17.41 8.90
CA LYS A 270 -5.04 17.94 8.91
C LYS A 270 -6.09 16.82 8.98
N CYS A 271 -5.95 15.74 8.22
CA CYS A 271 -6.82 14.56 8.33
C CYS A 271 -6.85 14.00 9.76
N ILE A 272 -5.70 13.97 10.43
CA ILE A 272 -5.61 13.49 11.82
C ILE A 272 -6.31 14.45 12.80
N GLU A 273 -6.13 15.75 12.62
CA GLU A 273 -6.73 16.79 13.45
C GLU A 273 -8.25 16.83 13.33
N GLU A 274 -8.78 16.72 12.13
CA GLU A 274 -10.21 16.78 11.82
C GLU A 274 -10.92 15.43 12.05
N GLY A 275 -10.17 14.36 12.36
CA GLY A 275 -10.74 13.05 12.60
C GLY A 275 -11.28 12.38 11.34
N HIS A 276 -10.79 12.78 10.15
CA HIS A 276 -11.09 12.08 8.90
C HIS A 276 -10.58 10.66 8.97
N THR A 277 -11.46 9.74 8.75
CA THR A 277 -11.27 8.33 9.06
C THR A 277 -11.72 7.50 7.89
N ASP A 278 -11.07 6.37 7.73
CA ASP A 278 -11.49 5.42 6.73
C ASP A 278 -12.91 4.92 7.04
N ILE A 279 -13.79 5.09 6.07
CA ILE A 279 -15.22 4.78 6.16
C ILE A 279 -15.46 3.28 6.41
N VAL A 280 -14.47 2.43 6.21
CA VAL A 280 -14.69 0.98 6.15
C VAL A 280 -14.26 0.23 7.40
N THR A 281 -13.32 0.72 8.16
CA THR A 281 -12.83 -0.09 9.28
C THR A 281 -13.65 0.08 10.55
N GLY A 282 -14.58 1.05 10.63
CA GLY A 282 -15.31 1.37 11.89
C GLY A 282 -14.34 1.68 13.05
N ASP A 283 -13.06 1.41 12.86
CA ASP A 283 -11.98 1.56 13.82
C ASP A 283 -11.09 2.73 13.43
N GLN A 284 -11.74 3.85 13.35
CA GLN A 284 -11.20 5.13 12.92
C GLN A 284 -9.94 5.55 13.70
N GLN A 285 -9.86 5.17 14.96
CA GLN A 285 -8.72 5.52 15.80
C GLN A 285 -7.47 4.69 15.50
N THR A 286 -7.64 3.44 15.07
CA THR A 286 -6.51 2.52 14.85
C THR A 286 -5.75 2.85 13.59
N SER A 287 -6.42 3.13 12.48
CA SER A 287 -5.75 3.53 11.23
C SER A 287 -4.96 4.83 11.39
N MET A 288 -5.47 5.78 12.21
CA MET A 288 -4.78 7.04 12.50
C MET A 288 -3.64 6.91 13.52
N LYS A 289 -3.76 6.02 14.52
CA LYS A 289 -2.64 5.70 15.41
C LYS A 289 -1.49 5.04 14.63
N GLN A 290 -1.80 4.23 13.64
CA GLN A 290 -0.80 3.63 12.74
C GLN A 290 -0.14 4.67 11.85
N ARG A 291 -0.88 5.66 11.32
CA ARG A 291 -0.31 6.82 10.60
C ARG A 291 0.68 7.62 11.47
N LYS A 292 0.40 7.78 12.77
CA LYS A 292 1.36 8.38 13.72
C LYS A 292 2.59 7.50 13.95
N LYS A 293 2.45 6.16 13.94
CA LYS A 293 3.59 5.23 14.07
C LYS A 293 4.46 5.24 12.81
N LEU A 294 3.90 5.40 11.60
CA LEU A 294 4.65 5.57 10.36
C LEU A 294 5.55 6.84 10.36
N LYS A 295 5.17 7.90 11.09
CA LYS A 295 6.06 9.04 11.36
C LYS A 295 7.26 8.72 12.27
N VAL A 296 7.25 7.60 12.98
CA VAL A 296 8.29 7.21 13.95
C VAL A 296 9.30 6.22 13.36
N ILE A 297 9.03 5.73 12.14
CA ILE A 297 9.91 4.80 11.40
C ILE A 297 10.79 5.58 10.37
N GLN A 298 10.94 6.88 10.57
CA GLN A 298 11.92 7.72 9.85
C GLN A 298 13.27 7.72 10.56
#